data_d796d2c3af995054f3e28b6ca8b7879c
#
_entry.id   d796d2c3af995054f3e28b6ca8b7879c
#
_cell.length_a   1.000
_cell.length_b   1.000
_cell.length_c   1.000
_cell.angle_alpha   90.00
_cell.angle_beta   90.00
_cell.angle_gamma   90.00
#
_symmetry.space_group_name_H-M   'P 1'
#
loop_
_entity.id
_entity.type
_entity.pdbx_description
1 polymer ?
#
loop_
_entity_poly.entity_id
_entity_poly.type
_entity_poly.pdbx_seq_one_letter_code
_entity_poly.pdbx_strand_id
1 'polypeptide(L)' 'PTPSPQFVFFCNLPQYVKEPYKRFTENQLRKEFGFTGVPIEVYFRQK' A
#
# COMPACT_ATOMS: atom_id res chain seq x y z
N PRO A 1 -5.44 4.74 -20.40
CA PRO A 1 -4.94 5.19 -19.10
C PRO A 1 -3.96 4.20 -18.50
N THR A 2 -2.98 4.70 -17.84
CA THR A 2 -1.98 3.88 -17.18
C THR A 2 -2.58 3.29 -15.91
N PRO A 3 -2.49 1.96 -15.73
CA PRO A 3 -2.98 1.36 -14.49
C PRO A 3 -2.19 1.84 -13.29
N SER A 4 -2.88 1.95 -12.16
CA SER A 4 -2.24 2.36 -10.93
C SER A 4 -1.32 1.24 -10.41
N PRO A 5 -0.15 1.59 -9.86
CA PRO A 5 0.69 0.58 -9.22
C PRO A 5 -0.05 -0.09 -8.08
N GLN A 6 0.10 -1.39 -7.98
CA GLN A 6 -0.54 -2.18 -6.94
C GLN A 6 0.50 -2.93 -6.13
N PHE A 7 0.36 -2.87 -4.81
CA PHE A 7 1.28 -3.54 -3.90
C PHE A 7 0.49 -4.46 -2.99
N VAL A 8 0.94 -5.70 -2.87
CA VAL A 8 0.30 -6.68 -2.01
C VAL A 8 1.30 -7.10 -0.94
N PHE A 9 0.89 -6.92 0.31
CA PHE A 9 1.69 -7.31 1.47
C PHE A 9 1.04 -8.50 2.15
N PHE A 10 1.83 -9.49 2.49
CA PHE A 10 1.34 -10.68 3.17
C PHE A 10 1.69 -10.61 4.65
N CYS A 11 0.70 -10.82 5.48
CA CYS A 11 0.88 -10.82 6.92
C CYS A 11 0.00 -11.89 7.55
N ASN A 12 0.29 -12.20 8.81
CA ASN A 12 -0.45 -13.26 9.50
C ASN A 12 -1.88 -12.84 9.83
N LEU A 13 -2.08 -11.59 10.22
CA LEU A 13 -3.39 -11.12 10.68
C LEU A 13 -3.74 -9.80 9.98
N PRO A 14 -4.10 -9.87 8.69
CA PRO A 14 -4.41 -8.64 7.94
C PRO A 14 -5.61 -7.88 8.49
N GLN A 15 -6.52 -8.56 9.14
CA GLN A 15 -7.71 -7.92 9.71
C GLN A 15 -7.38 -6.93 10.82
N TYR A 16 -6.16 -6.98 11.35
CA TYR A 16 -5.74 -6.04 12.39
C TYR A 16 -4.99 -4.84 11.84
N VAL A 17 -4.82 -4.77 10.53
CA VAL A 17 -4.17 -3.62 9.89
C VAL A 17 -5.18 -2.48 9.80
N LYS A 18 -4.91 -1.40 10.49
CA LYS A 18 -5.81 -0.25 10.55
C LYS A 18 -5.50 0.74 9.44
N GLU A 19 -6.46 1.62 9.16
CA GLU A 19 -6.31 2.63 8.12
C GLU A 19 -5.09 3.54 8.30
N PRO A 20 -4.78 4.02 9.51
CA PRO A 20 -3.56 4.84 9.67
C PRO A 20 -2.30 4.11 9.25
N TYR A 21 -2.22 2.83 9.51
CA TYR A 21 -1.07 2.04 9.11
C TYR A 21 -1.02 1.89 7.59
N LYS A 22 -2.16 1.70 6.97
CA LYS A 22 -2.23 1.59 5.52
C LYS A 22 -1.75 2.88 4.85
N ARG A 23 -2.19 4.03 5.38
CA ARG A 23 -1.75 5.32 4.88
C ARG A 23 -0.26 5.52 5.04
N PHE A 24 0.26 5.11 6.18
CA PHE A 24 1.69 5.19 6.43
C PHE A 24 2.45 4.39 5.38
N THR A 25 1.97 3.17 5.10
CA THR A 25 2.59 2.31 4.11
C THR A 25 2.55 2.95 2.72
N GLU A 26 1.40 3.52 2.35
CA GLU A 26 1.27 4.19 1.06
C GLU A 26 2.24 5.35 0.93
N ASN A 27 2.36 6.16 1.98
CA ASN A 27 3.25 7.31 1.97
C ASN A 27 4.71 6.88 1.85
N GLN A 28 5.06 5.79 2.51
CA GLN A 28 6.42 5.27 2.42
C GLN A 28 6.73 4.78 1.00
N LEU A 29 5.77 4.11 0.38
CA LEU A 29 5.95 3.63 -0.98
C LEU A 29 6.12 4.79 -1.96
N ARG A 30 5.32 5.83 -1.80
CA ARG A 30 5.44 7.01 -2.65
C ARG A 30 6.81 7.65 -2.51
N LYS A 31 7.28 7.73 -1.28
CA LYS A 31 8.58 8.34 -0.99
C LYS A 31 9.72 7.51 -1.55
N GLU A 32 9.65 6.20 -1.37
CA GLU A 32 10.73 5.30 -1.78
C GLU A 32 10.81 5.14 -3.30
N PHE A 33 9.67 5.11 -3.97
CA PHE A 33 9.63 4.82 -5.39
C PHE A 33 9.27 6.03 -6.25
N GLY A 34 9.08 7.19 -5.63
CA GLY A 34 8.85 8.41 -6.38
C GLY A 34 7.49 8.49 -7.07
N PHE A 35 6.48 7.88 -6.49
CA PHE A 35 5.12 7.91 -7.05
C PHE A 35 4.36 9.17 -6.65
N THR A 36 5.03 10.30 -6.52
CA THR A 36 4.40 11.55 -6.14
C THR A 36 3.32 11.92 -7.14
N GLY A 37 2.12 12.16 -6.63
CA GLY A 37 1.00 12.53 -7.49
C GLY A 37 0.39 11.39 -8.26
N VAL A 38 0.89 10.17 -8.08
CA VAL A 38 0.37 9.00 -8.76
C VAL A 38 -0.45 8.19 -7.76
N PRO A 39 -1.71 7.83 -8.07
CA PRO A 39 -2.48 6.96 -7.18
C PRO A 39 -1.85 5.58 -7.12
N ILE A 40 -1.79 5.03 -5.91
CA ILE A 40 -1.29 3.67 -5.71
C ILE A 40 -2.32 2.90 -4.90
N GLU A 41 -2.29 1.58 -5.04
CA GLU A 41 -3.19 0.70 -4.31
C GLU A 41 -2.38 -0.25 -3.46
N VAL A 42 -2.76 -0.37 -2.20
CA VAL A 42 -2.06 -1.22 -1.23
C VAL A 42 -3.05 -2.22 -0.67
N TYR A 43 -2.69 -3.48 -0.71
CA TYR A 43 -3.52 -4.56 -0.21
C TYR A 43 -2.75 -5.37 0.81
N PHE A 44 -3.46 -5.81 1.84
CA PHE A 44 -2.90 -6.70 2.86
C PHE A 44 -3.64 -8.02 2.79
N ARG A 45 -2.89 -9.08 2.57
CA ARG A 45 -3.45 -10.43 2.45
C ARG A 45 -2.86 -11.33 3.52
N GLN A 46 -3.62 -12.35 3.88
CA GLN A 46 -3.14 -13.35 4.82
C GLN A 46 -2.17 -14.30 4.14
N LYS A 47 -1.13 -14.63 4.86
CA LYS A 47 -0.15 -15.59 4.36
C LYS A 47 -0.77 -16.96 4.16
#